data_070ec4148c5cba25f8ff281c3620c937
#
_entry.id   070ec4148c5cba25f8ff281c3620c937
#
_cell.length_a   1.000
_cell.length_b   1.000
_cell.length_c   1.000
_cell.angle_alpha   90.00
_cell.angle_beta   90.00
_cell.angle_gamma   90.00
#
_symmetry.space_group_name_H-M   'P 1'
#
loop_
_entity.id
_entity.type
_entity.pdbx_description
1 polymer ?
#
loop_
_entity_poly.entity_id
_entity_poly.type
_entity_poly.pdbx_seq_one_letter_code
_entity_poly.pdbx_strand_id
1 'polypeptide(L)'
;MNSEVTMDVSALAGGAVKVLLIPFLASYITKRCVGKNKKFQNFLNGQSDNLQLLFLCLAVVAMFASEGGNLLENPMLLLEMFLPLLCFFVIVFFAAQFAGRVQKFSKKDIVALNFTTLARNSPLSLAIAVATFPDRPLIALALVIGPLIELPVLSFVSGILRRWNV
;
A
#
# COMPACT_ATOMS: atom_id res chain seq x y z
N MET A 1 19.97 -0.04 26.19
CA MET A 1 19.87 1.38 25.80
C MET A 1 18.47 1.58 25.22
N ASN A 2 17.55 2.10 26.07
CA ASN A 2 16.20 2.46 25.62
C ASN A 2 16.30 3.78 24.87
N SER A 3 16.45 3.72 23.55
CA SER A 3 16.17 4.89 22.73
C SER A 3 14.66 5.03 22.64
N GLU A 4 14.09 5.85 23.50
CA GLU A 4 12.70 6.29 23.34
C GLU A 4 12.56 6.85 21.94
N VAL A 5 11.74 6.18 21.16
CA VAL A 5 11.35 6.66 19.83
C VAL A 5 10.39 7.82 20.07
N THR A 6 10.94 9.02 20.29
CA THR A 6 10.12 10.22 20.23
C THR A 6 9.65 10.36 18.79
N MET A 7 8.43 9.92 18.53
CA MET A 7 7.79 10.15 17.22
C MET A 7 7.52 11.65 17.09
N ASP A 8 8.30 12.31 16.28
CA ASP A 8 7.99 13.68 15.88
C ASP A 8 6.79 13.64 14.93
N VAL A 9 5.60 13.80 15.51
CA VAL A 9 4.32 13.80 14.78
C VAL A 9 4.32 14.91 13.72
N SER A 10 5.04 16.01 13.94
CA SER A 10 5.11 17.11 12.98
C SER A 10 5.93 16.73 11.75
N ALA A 11 7.03 16.00 11.93
CA ALA A 11 7.85 15.49 10.83
C ALA A 11 7.09 14.45 10.02
N LEU A 12 6.36 13.53 10.69
CA LEU A 12 5.51 12.54 10.04
C LEU A 12 4.39 13.20 9.21
N ALA A 13 3.68 14.16 9.82
CA ALA A 13 2.63 14.90 9.13
C ALA A 13 3.20 15.71 7.95
N GLY A 14 4.34 16.37 8.13
CA GLY A 14 5.01 17.10 7.07
C GLY A 14 5.47 16.24 5.91
N GLY A 15 6.02 15.04 6.18
CA GLY A 15 6.39 14.05 5.18
C GLY A 15 5.16 13.56 4.39
N ALA A 16 4.10 13.16 5.10
CA ALA A 16 2.85 12.72 4.49
C ALA A 16 2.22 13.80 3.61
N VAL A 17 2.15 15.04 4.11
CA VAL A 17 1.61 16.18 3.34
C VAL A 17 2.41 16.42 2.06
N LYS A 18 3.74 16.41 2.11
CA LYS A 18 4.58 16.61 0.92
C LYS A 18 4.33 15.51 -0.11
N VAL A 19 4.35 14.26 0.30
CA VAL A 19 4.21 13.10 -0.59
C VAL A 19 2.82 13.04 -1.23
N LEU A 20 1.78 13.48 -0.53
CA LEU A 20 0.40 13.48 -1.05
C LEU A 20 0.06 14.76 -1.81
N LEU A 21 0.47 15.92 -1.28
CA LEU A 21 0.06 17.22 -1.83
C LEU A 21 0.72 17.52 -3.18
N ILE A 22 1.99 17.13 -3.35
CA ILE A 22 2.72 17.39 -4.61
C ILE A 22 2.05 16.68 -5.80
N PRO A 23 1.79 15.36 -5.78
CA PRO A 23 1.08 14.69 -6.88
C PRO A 23 -0.35 15.19 -7.07
N PHE A 24 -1.05 15.52 -5.97
CA PHE A 24 -2.40 16.06 -6.02
C PHE A 24 -2.43 17.41 -6.76
N LEU A 25 -1.53 18.34 -6.41
CA LEU A 25 -1.41 19.62 -7.08
C LEU A 25 -1.01 19.46 -8.54
N ALA A 26 -0.05 18.58 -8.84
CA ALA A 26 0.36 18.27 -10.21
C ALA A 26 -0.82 17.74 -11.03
N SER A 27 -1.60 16.82 -10.47
CA SER A 27 -2.82 16.29 -11.11
C SER A 27 -3.86 17.38 -11.34
N TYR A 28 -4.09 18.24 -10.33
CA TYR A 28 -5.04 19.34 -10.43
C TYR A 28 -4.65 20.34 -11.53
N ILE A 29 -3.36 20.73 -11.57
CA ILE A 29 -2.83 21.64 -12.60
C ILE A 29 -2.96 21.01 -13.98
N THR A 30 -2.57 19.74 -14.14
CA THR A 30 -2.67 19.02 -15.41
C THR A 30 -4.13 18.96 -15.89
N LYS A 31 -5.05 18.61 -14.98
CA LYS A 31 -6.48 18.61 -15.30
C LYS A 31 -7.00 19.98 -15.74
N ARG A 32 -6.53 21.05 -15.10
CA ARG A 32 -6.95 22.42 -15.43
C ARG A 32 -6.37 22.91 -16.77
N CYS A 33 -5.11 22.58 -17.06
CA CYS A 33 -4.41 23.02 -18.26
C CYS A 33 -4.80 22.21 -19.50
N VAL A 34 -4.92 20.90 -19.37
CA VAL A 34 -5.06 19.96 -20.49
C VAL A 34 -6.41 19.25 -20.51
N GLY A 35 -7.17 19.32 -19.42
CA GLY A 35 -8.45 18.62 -19.25
C GLY A 35 -9.56 19.02 -20.25
N LYS A 36 -9.42 20.15 -20.96
CA LYS A 36 -10.34 20.55 -22.04
C LYS A 36 -9.99 19.92 -23.39
N ASN A 37 -8.83 19.29 -23.53
CA ASN A 37 -8.39 18.68 -24.77
C ASN A 37 -8.99 17.27 -24.90
N LYS A 38 -9.95 17.11 -25.80
CA LYS A 38 -10.64 15.82 -26.05
C LYS A 38 -9.68 14.68 -26.42
N LYS A 39 -8.61 14.96 -27.15
CA LYS A 39 -7.61 13.95 -27.52
C LYS A 39 -6.87 13.42 -26.27
N PHE A 40 -6.53 14.31 -25.34
CA PHE A 40 -5.86 13.93 -24.10
C PHE A 40 -6.81 13.16 -23.17
N GLN A 41 -8.07 13.57 -23.08
CA GLN A 41 -9.08 12.82 -22.32
C GLN A 41 -9.30 11.41 -22.88
N ASN A 42 -9.41 11.28 -24.19
CA ASN A 42 -9.57 9.96 -24.83
C ASN A 42 -8.35 9.08 -24.63
N PHE A 43 -7.14 9.65 -24.69
CA PHE A 43 -5.91 8.93 -24.39
C PHE A 43 -5.87 8.46 -22.92
N LEU A 44 -6.18 9.33 -21.98
CA LEU A 44 -6.24 8.96 -20.57
C LEU A 44 -7.31 7.90 -20.30
N ASN A 45 -8.53 8.07 -20.80
CA ASN A 45 -9.60 7.11 -20.58
C ASN A 45 -9.32 5.73 -21.20
N GLY A 46 -8.56 5.68 -22.29
CA GLY A 46 -8.19 4.41 -22.94
C GLY A 46 -6.94 3.75 -22.34
N GLN A 47 -6.07 4.51 -21.69
CA GLN A 47 -4.75 4.04 -21.24
C GLN A 47 -4.54 4.16 -19.71
N SER A 48 -5.50 4.75 -18.98
CA SER A 48 -5.33 5.03 -17.54
C SER A 48 -5.01 3.79 -16.73
N ASP A 49 -5.69 2.67 -16.98
CA ASP A 49 -5.51 1.44 -16.24
C ASP A 49 -4.15 0.82 -16.50
N ASN A 50 -3.71 0.82 -17.76
CA ASN A 50 -2.39 0.32 -18.14
C ASN A 50 -1.26 1.20 -17.60
N LEU A 51 -1.43 2.53 -17.62
CA LEU A 51 -0.48 3.47 -17.06
C LEU A 51 -0.39 3.33 -15.53
N GLN A 52 -1.54 3.21 -14.86
CA GLN A 52 -1.59 2.97 -13.41
C GLN A 52 -0.87 1.67 -13.05
N LEU A 53 -1.13 0.58 -13.77
CA LEU A 53 -0.47 -0.69 -13.55
C LEU A 53 1.05 -0.59 -13.80
N LEU A 54 1.45 0.07 -14.89
CA LEU A 54 2.87 0.28 -15.21
C LEU A 54 3.58 1.03 -14.07
N PHE A 55 3.03 2.18 -13.63
CA PHE A 55 3.63 2.97 -12.55
C PHE A 55 3.62 2.23 -11.22
N LEU A 56 2.59 1.43 -10.93
CA LEU A 56 2.57 0.58 -9.75
C LEU A 56 3.69 -0.48 -9.80
N CYS A 57 3.85 -1.16 -10.94
CA CYS A 57 4.94 -2.12 -11.12
C CYS A 57 6.31 -1.46 -10.97
N LEU A 58 6.52 -0.27 -11.57
CA LEU A 58 7.77 0.48 -11.43
C LEU A 58 8.02 0.89 -9.97
N ALA A 59 7.00 1.32 -9.24
CA ALA A 59 7.12 1.67 -7.83
C ALA A 59 7.53 0.46 -6.98
N VAL A 60 6.92 -0.71 -7.24
CA VAL A 60 7.29 -1.96 -6.54
C VAL A 60 8.73 -2.37 -6.88
N VAL A 61 9.11 -2.33 -8.16
CA VAL A 61 10.49 -2.63 -8.59
C VAL A 61 11.47 -1.67 -7.93
N ALA A 62 11.20 -0.37 -7.92
CA ALA A 62 12.06 0.62 -7.29
C ALA A 62 12.21 0.39 -5.78
N MET A 63 11.12 0.01 -5.10
CA MET A 63 11.11 -0.32 -3.68
C MET A 63 12.04 -1.51 -3.39
N PHE A 64 11.94 -2.60 -4.17
CA PHE A 64 12.80 -3.76 -3.99
C PHE A 64 14.24 -3.50 -4.44
N ALA A 65 14.46 -2.68 -5.45
CA ALA A 65 15.80 -2.28 -5.88
C ALA A 65 16.51 -1.43 -4.81
N SER A 66 15.77 -0.58 -4.10
CA SER A 66 16.30 0.26 -3.02
C SER A 66 16.69 -0.54 -1.78
N GLU A 67 15.81 -1.42 -1.32
CA GLU A 67 15.94 -2.07 0.00
C GLU A 67 16.26 -3.58 -0.08
N GLY A 68 16.26 -4.16 -1.28
CA GLY A 68 16.44 -5.60 -1.46
C GLY A 68 17.79 -6.12 -0.97
N GLY A 69 18.85 -5.32 -1.08
CA GLY A 69 20.17 -5.64 -0.51
C GLY A 69 20.10 -5.78 1.02
N ASN A 70 19.52 -4.79 1.69
CA ASN A 70 19.33 -4.79 3.14
C ASN A 70 18.47 -5.98 3.61
N LEU A 71 17.49 -6.37 2.79
CA LEU A 71 16.64 -7.53 3.06
C LEU A 71 17.41 -8.86 3.02
N LEU A 72 18.30 -9.01 2.03
CA LEU A 72 19.13 -10.21 1.89
C LEU A 72 20.17 -10.32 3.00
N GLU A 73 20.68 -9.19 3.50
CA GLU A 73 21.61 -9.14 4.62
C GLU A 73 20.95 -9.44 5.98
N ASN A 74 19.62 -9.22 6.08
CA ASN A 74 18.87 -9.38 7.33
C ASN A 74 17.66 -10.32 7.18
N PRO A 75 17.85 -11.60 6.80
CA PRO A 75 16.75 -12.53 6.57
C PRO A 75 15.94 -12.82 7.84
N MET A 76 16.54 -12.64 9.02
CA MET A 76 15.88 -12.85 10.31
C MET A 76 14.75 -11.85 10.54
N LEU A 77 14.90 -10.59 10.06
CA LEU A 77 13.84 -9.59 10.12
C LEU A 77 12.58 -10.03 9.37
N LEU A 78 12.75 -10.75 8.26
CA LEU A 78 11.63 -11.28 7.49
C LEU A 78 10.82 -12.29 8.33
N LEU A 79 11.49 -13.17 9.07
CA LEU A 79 10.85 -14.13 9.95
C LEU A 79 10.18 -13.46 11.17
N GLU A 80 10.84 -12.48 11.76
CA GLU A 80 10.31 -11.73 12.92
C GLU A 80 9.05 -10.95 12.54
N MET A 81 9.01 -10.37 11.33
CA MET A 81 7.87 -9.61 10.85
C MET A 81 6.76 -10.48 10.25
N PHE A 82 7.07 -11.72 9.88
CA PHE A 82 6.10 -12.62 9.25
C PHE A 82 4.89 -12.87 10.15
N LEU A 83 5.12 -13.23 11.41
CA LEU A 83 4.06 -13.59 12.35
C LEU A 83 3.14 -12.40 12.68
N PRO A 84 3.64 -11.21 13.05
CA PRO A 84 2.80 -10.04 13.29
C PRO A 84 1.97 -9.64 12.06
N LEU A 85 2.57 -9.67 10.87
CA LEU A 85 1.87 -9.35 9.62
C LEU A 85 0.78 -10.38 9.30
N LEU A 86 1.07 -11.67 9.47
CA LEU A 86 0.07 -12.70 9.26
C LEU A 86 -1.10 -12.55 10.24
N CYS A 87 -0.83 -12.31 11.52
CA CYS A 87 -1.86 -12.03 12.51
C CYS A 87 -2.70 -10.80 12.13
N PHE A 88 -2.06 -9.73 11.65
CA PHE A 88 -2.76 -8.55 11.16
C PHE A 88 -3.73 -8.91 10.03
N PHE A 89 -3.30 -9.65 9.01
CA PHE A 89 -4.16 -10.04 7.88
C PHE A 89 -5.33 -10.91 8.34
N VAL A 90 -5.09 -11.86 9.24
CA VAL A 90 -6.14 -12.73 9.80
C VAL A 90 -7.17 -11.91 10.57
N ILE A 91 -6.73 -11.03 11.47
CA ILE A 91 -7.62 -10.20 12.28
C ILE A 91 -8.45 -9.27 11.38
N VAL A 92 -7.82 -8.59 10.42
CA VAL A 92 -8.51 -7.66 9.51
C VAL A 92 -9.49 -8.39 8.61
N PHE A 93 -9.14 -9.59 8.12
CA PHE A 93 -10.05 -10.43 7.32
C PHE A 93 -11.33 -10.77 8.11
N PHE A 94 -11.19 -11.28 9.33
CA PHE A 94 -12.35 -11.62 10.14
C PHE A 94 -13.14 -10.38 10.58
N ALA A 95 -12.48 -9.27 10.88
CA ALA A 95 -13.13 -8.01 11.20
C ALA A 95 -13.98 -7.49 10.03
N ALA A 96 -13.44 -7.53 8.81
CA ALA A 96 -14.17 -7.13 7.61
C ALA A 96 -15.37 -8.05 7.34
N GLN A 97 -15.21 -9.37 7.50
CA GLN A 97 -16.30 -10.33 7.39
C GLN A 97 -17.40 -10.08 8.42
N PHE A 98 -17.02 -9.82 9.67
CA PHE A 98 -17.95 -9.52 10.74
C PHE A 98 -18.70 -8.21 10.50
N ALA A 99 -17.97 -7.14 10.18
CA ALA A 99 -18.56 -5.83 9.89
C ALA A 99 -19.53 -5.89 8.68
N GLY A 100 -19.16 -6.58 7.62
CA GLY A 100 -20.01 -6.75 6.44
C GLY A 100 -21.30 -7.52 6.75
N ARG A 101 -21.23 -8.55 7.61
CA ARG A 101 -22.41 -9.32 8.02
C ARG A 101 -23.35 -8.52 8.94
N VAL A 102 -22.78 -7.79 9.91
CA VAL A 102 -23.56 -6.93 10.83
C VAL A 102 -24.28 -5.84 10.05
N GLN A 103 -23.64 -5.25 9.06
CA GLN A 103 -24.24 -4.21 8.22
C GLN A 103 -25.11 -4.77 7.08
N LYS A 104 -25.28 -6.10 7.02
CA LYS A 104 -26.10 -6.80 5.99
C LYS A 104 -25.67 -6.44 4.56
N PHE A 105 -24.36 -6.28 4.33
CA PHE A 105 -23.82 -6.03 3.00
C PHE A 105 -24.07 -7.21 2.07
N SER A 106 -24.19 -6.90 0.77
CA SER A 106 -24.24 -7.96 -0.24
C SER A 106 -22.92 -8.74 -0.26
N LYS A 107 -22.95 -9.97 -0.78
CA LYS A 107 -21.74 -10.78 -0.89
C LYS A 107 -20.62 -10.07 -1.66
N LYS A 108 -20.97 -9.33 -2.72
CA LYS A 108 -20.03 -8.56 -3.52
C LYS A 108 -19.39 -7.42 -2.73
N ASP A 109 -20.17 -6.74 -1.90
CA ASP A 109 -19.68 -5.64 -1.05
C ASP A 109 -18.78 -6.17 0.07
N ILE A 110 -19.06 -7.35 0.62
CA ILE A 110 -18.18 -8.00 1.60
C ILE A 110 -16.83 -8.36 0.97
N VAL A 111 -16.82 -8.84 -0.27
CA VAL A 111 -15.58 -9.10 -1.01
C VAL A 111 -14.80 -7.80 -1.22
N ALA A 112 -15.46 -6.75 -1.70
CA ALA A 112 -14.84 -5.44 -1.88
C ALA A 112 -14.29 -4.88 -0.57
N LEU A 113 -15.05 -4.98 0.53
CA LEU A 113 -14.62 -4.56 1.86
C LEU A 113 -13.35 -5.29 2.31
N ASN A 114 -13.29 -6.61 2.12
CA ASN A 114 -12.11 -7.39 2.48
C ASN A 114 -10.88 -6.94 1.70
N PHE A 115 -10.98 -6.79 0.38
CA PHE A 115 -9.84 -6.35 -0.42
C PHE A 115 -9.40 -4.93 -0.09
N THR A 116 -10.32 -4.00 0.10
CA THR A 116 -9.99 -2.61 0.43
C THR A 116 -9.38 -2.44 1.82
N THR A 117 -9.71 -3.30 2.77
CA THR A 117 -9.15 -3.26 4.13
C THR A 117 -7.82 -4.02 4.25
N LEU A 118 -7.63 -5.09 3.47
CA LEU A 118 -6.41 -5.89 3.48
C LEU A 118 -5.30 -5.27 2.62
N ALA A 119 -5.64 -4.73 1.45
CA ALA A 119 -4.67 -4.13 0.55
C ALA A 119 -4.17 -2.78 1.10
N ARG A 120 -2.86 -2.63 1.19
CA ARG A 120 -2.17 -1.43 1.69
C ARG A 120 -1.34 -0.80 0.58
N ASN A 121 -1.20 0.52 0.63
CA ASN A 121 -0.33 1.22 -0.30
C ASN A 121 1.10 1.26 0.27
N SER A 122 1.82 0.14 0.20
CA SER A 122 3.18 0.02 0.72
C SER A 122 4.19 0.97 0.07
N PRO A 123 4.18 1.22 -1.25
CA PRO A 123 5.04 2.23 -1.86
C PRO A 123 4.82 3.64 -1.30
N LEU A 124 3.58 4.03 -1.04
CA LEU A 124 3.28 5.32 -0.42
C LEU A 124 3.80 5.39 1.02
N SER A 125 3.57 4.33 1.79
CA SER A 125 4.06 4.23 3.17
C SER A 125 5.58 4.29 3.24
N LEU A 126 6.27 3.63 2.30
CA LEU A 126 7.72 3.68 2.18
C LEU A 126 8.21 5.10 1.85
N ALA A 127 7.57 5.77 0.88
CA ALA A 127 7.94 7.15 0.53
C ALA A 127 7.81 8.11 1.72
N ILE A 128 6.74 7.96 2.51
CA ILE A 128 6.54 8.75 3.74
C ILE A 128 7.61 8.41 4.77
N ALA A 129 7.91 7.13 4.99
CA ALA A 129 8.87 6.68 5.98
C ALA A 129 10.29 7.18 5.66
N VAL A 130 10.74 7.04 4.42
CA VAL A 130 12.06 7.51 3.98
C VAL A 130 12.16 9.05 4.08
N ALA A 131 11.08 9.77 3.75
CA ALA A 131 11.05 11.23 3.89
C ALA A 131 11.06 11.71 5.34
N THR A 132 10.53 10.89 6.27
CA THR A 132 10.36 11.26 7.69
C THR A 132 11.50 10.74 8.56
N PHE A 133 12.02 9.57 8.26
CA PHE A 133 13.03 8.84 9.05
C PHE A 133 14.24 8.41 8.20
N PRO A 134 14.97 9.38 7.57
CA PRO A 134 16.09 9.04 6.67
C PRO A 134 17.20 8.25 7.38
N ASP A 135 17.39 8.48 8.69
CA ASP A 135 18.45 7.85 9.49
C ASP A 135 18.05 6.48 10.08
N ARG A 136 16.88 5.95 9.69
CA ARG A 136 16.34 4.69 10.22
C ARG A 136 15.98 3.70 9.11
N PRO A 137 16.97 3.06 8.48
CA PRO A 137 16.75 2.15 7.35
C PRO A 137 15.88 0.92 7.71
N LEU A 138 15.88 0.50 8.97
CA LEU A 138 15.04 -0.63 9.42
C LEU A 138 13.53 -0.36 9.27
N ILE A 139 13.09 0.91 9.35
CA ILE A 139 11.69 1.27 9.12
C ILE A 139 11.33 1.07 7.65
N ALA A 140 12.20 1.53 6.74
CA ALA A 140 12.03 1.34 5.31
C ALA A 140 12.02 -0.16 4.95
N LEU A 141 12.97 -0.92 5.51
CA LEU A 141 13.07 -2.36 5.31
C LEU A 141 11.80 -3.10 5.76
N ALA A 142 11.26 -2.77 6.93
CA ALA A 142 10.02 -3.35 7.44
C ALA A 142 8.82 -3.12 6.48
N LEU A 143 8.76 -1.96 5.83
CA LEU A 143 7.72 -1.62 4.87
C LEU A 143 7.88 -2.35 3.53
N VAL A 144 9.10 -2.72 3.15
CA VAL A 144 9.37 -3.54 1.95
C VAL A 144 8.97 -5.01 2.17
N ILE A 145 9.13 -5.52 3.38
CA ILE A 145 8.71 -6.88 3.75
C ILE A 145 7.18 -7.03 3.62
N GLY A 146 6.42 -5.95 3.90
CA GLY A 146 4.96 -5.97 3.84
C GLY A 146 4.40 -6.58 2.55
N PRO A 147 4.71 -6.05 1.36
CA PRO A 147 4.23 -6.57 0.08
C PRO A 147 4.62 -8.02 -0.21
N LEU A 148 5.78 -8.49 0.27
CA LEU A 148 6.20 -9.88 0.10
C LEU A 148 5.22 -10.86 0.76
N ILE A 149 4.65 -10.47 1.88
CA ILE A 149 3.67 -11.28 2.62
C ILE A 149 2.26 -10.97 2.12
N GLU A 150 1.96 -9.71 1.83
CA GLU A 150 0.65 -9.24 1.40
C GLU A 150 0.18 -9.90 0.10
N LEU A 151 1.03 -9.96 -0.93
CA LEU A 151 0.65 -10.50 -2.24
C LEU A 151 0.23 -11.98 -2.18
N PRO A 152 0.99 -12.90 -1.56
CA PRO A 152 0.54 -14.27 -1.34
C PRO A 152 -0.74 -14.37 -0.52
N VAL A 153 -0.87 -13.56 0.55
CA VAL A 153 -2.07 -13.56 1.41
C VAL A 153 -3.29 -13.11 0.63
N LEU A 154 -3.21 -12.00 -0.13
CA LEU A 154 -4.33 -11.52 -0.96
C LEU A 154 -4.73 -12.54 -2.02
N SER A 155 -3.76 -13.24 -2.63
CA SER A 155 -4.02 -14.32 -3.57
C SER A 155 -4.79 -15.48 -2.91
N PHE A 156 -4.37 -15.87 -1.71
CA PHE A 156 -5.04 -16.92 -0.93
C PHE A 156 -6.46 -16.51 -0.51
N VAL A 157 -6.62 -15.28 0.01
CA VAL A 157 -7.94 -14.73 0.38
C VAL A 157 -8.86 -14.64 -0.83
N SER A 158 -8.34 -14.26 -2.00
CA SER A 158 -9.09 -14.28 -3.26
C SER A 158 -9.65 -15.67 -3.58
N GLY A 159 -8.82 -16.70 -3.42
CA GLY A 159 -9.23 -18.10 -3.61
C GLY A 159 -10.34 -18.54 -2.66
N ILE A 160 -10.24 -18.17 -1.38
CA ILE A 160 -11.26 -18.46 -0.35
C ILE A 160 -12.57 -17.74 -0.68
N LEU A 161 -12.52 -16.44 -0.91
CA LEU A 161 -13.71 -15.62 -1.16
C LEU A 161 -14.42 -16.03 -2.45
N ARG A 162 -13.68 -16.44 -3.47
CA ARG A 162 -14.25 -16.99 -4.71
C ARG A 162 -15.03 -18.28 -4.45
N ARG A 163 -14.54 -19.16 -3.58
CA ARG A 163 -15.24 -20.41 -3.22
C ARG A 163 -16.47 -20.17 -2.36
N TRP A 164 -16.48 -19.15 -1.52
CA TRP A 164 -17.61 -18.86 -0.61
C TRP A 164 -18.73 -18.05 -1.29
N ASN A 165 -18.45 -17.43 -2.42
CA ASN A 165 -19.37 -16.51 -3.09
C ASN A 165 -19.92 -17.03 -4.43
N VAL A 166 -19.62 -18.28 -4.77
CA VAL A 166 -20.23 -19.00 -5.92
C VAL A 166 -21.52 -19.67 -5.52
#